data_a59916f3b80699749258fda0e1d72bff
#
_entry.id   a59916f3b80699749258fda0e1d72bff
#
_cell.length_a   1.000
_cell.length_b   1.000
_cell.length_c   1.000
_cell.angle_alpha   90.00
_cell.angle_beta   90.00
_cell.angle_gamma   90.00
#
_symmetry.space_group_name_H-M   'P 1'
#
loop_
_entity.id
_entity.type
_entity.pdbx_description
1 polymer ?
#
loop_
_entity_poly.entity_id
_entity_poly.type
_entity_poly.pdbx_seq_one_letter_code
_entity_poly.pdbx_strand_id
1 'polypeptide(L)'
;MRWSLVALLLAGLFPGCGYQPLEGGAGPQGPQKLHVAGITNDTLNPWVQAAVSSAIGRQIRFNTRIRLTDEPLADVILAGRVLSYQNDPITFSLQDIGRRYRVRVVLLVILTGRGTGAVRLKQEITGEAFYNTGGTAADTRAAEQEATQRAAQDAARQLVALLVEEL
;
A
#
# COMPACT_ATOMS: atom_id res chain seq x y z
N MET A 1 -51.52 21.10 -42.35
CA MET A 1 -50.67 21.99 -41.48
C MET A 1 -50.76 21.70 -39.98
N ARG A 2 -51.55 20.74 -39.49
CA ARG A 2 -51.68 20.44 -38.04
C ARG A 2 -50.77 19.26 -37.56
N TRP A 3 -50.24 18.46 -38.46
CA TRP A 3 -49.37 17.32 -38.14
C TRP A 3 -47.88 17.70 -38.01
N SER A 4 -47.46 18.80 -38.65
CA SER A 4 -46.07 19.27 -38.55
C SER A 4 -45.71 19.87 -37.18
N LEU A 5 -46.70 20.38 -36.44
CA LEU A 5 -46.49 20.95 -35.08
C LEU A 5 -46.36 19.86 -34.01
N VAL A 6 -46.98 18.68 -34.20
CA VAL A 6 -46.90 17.57 -33.27
C VAL A 6 -45.54 16.86 -33.39
N ALA A 7 -44.96 16.81 -34.59
CA ALA A 7 -43.61 16.23 -34.79
C ALA A 7 -42.48 17.07 -34.16
N LEU A 8 -42.68 18.40 -34.09
CA LEU A 8 -41.70 19.32 -33.48
C LEU A 8 -41.69 19.24 -31.94
N LEU A 9 -42.83 18.87 -31.33
CA LEU A 9 -42.96 18.79 -29.87
C LEU A 9 -42.39 17.48 -29.28
N LEU A 10 -42.25 16.41 -30.09
CA LEU A 10 -41.69 15.14 -29.66
C LEU A 10 -40.15 15.09 -29.67
N ALA A 11 -39.49 16.05 -30.33
CA ALA A 11 -38.01 16.09 -30.41
C ALA A 11 -37.33 16.66 -29.15
N GLY A 12 -38.10 17.20 -28.19
CA GLY A 12 -37.59 17.88 -26.99
C GLY A 12 -37.45 17.01 -25.74
N LEU A 13 -37.77 15.70 -25.77
CA LEU A 13 -37.84 14.83 -24.59
C LEU A 13 -36.75 13.75 -24.53
N PHE A 14 -35.56 14.01 -25.07
CA PHE A 14 -34.41 13.22 -24.73
C PHE A 14 -33.79 13.79 -23.45
N PRO A 15 -33.97 13.16 -22.26
CA PRO A 15 -33.13 13.43 -21.13
C PRO A 15 -31.72 12.96 -21.51
N GLY A 16 -30.87 13.89 -21.91
CA GLY A 16 -29.44 13.64 -22.03
C GLY A 16 -28.98 13.09 -20.70
N CYS A 17 -28.59 11.82 -20.64
CA CYS A 17 -27.80 11.29 -19.54
C CYS A 17 -26.59 12.20 -19.41
N GLY A 18 -26.65 13.11 -18.43
CA GLY A 18 -25.55 13.98 -18.07
C GLY A 18 -24.41 13.16 -17.48
N TYR A 19 -23.66 12.51 -18.33
CA TYR A 19 -22.33 12.03 -17.99
C TYR A 19 -21.46 13.29 -17.92
N GLN A 20 -21.40 13.90 -16.76
CA GLN A 20 -20.31 14.84 -16.47
C GLN A 20 -19.06 13.98 -16.30
N PRO A 21 -18.07 14.09 -17.19
CA PRO A 21 -16.74 13.61 -16.86
C PRO A 21 -16.37 14.36 -15.56
N LEU A 22 -16.06 13.63 -14.50
CA LEU A 22 -15.38 14.19 -13.35
C LEU A 22 -14.07 14.80 -13.90
N GLU A 23 -14.10 16.07 -14.22
CA GLU A 23 -12.91 16.90 -14.29
C GLU A 23 -12.40 17.05 -12.84
N GLY A 24 -12.02 15.92 -12.25
CA GLY A 24 -11.13 15.86 -11.12
C GLY A 24 -9.83 16.48 -11.58
N GLY A 25 -9.38 17.47 -10.84
CA GLY A 25 -8.26 18.33 -11.15
C GLY A 25 -7.13 17.62 -11.87
N ALA A 26 -6.51 18.33 -12.79
CA ALA A 26 -5.40 17.86 -13.60
C ALA A 26 -4.30 17.25 -12.74
N GLY A 27 -4.49 15.97 -12.40
CA GLY A 27 -3.40 15.11 -11.97
C GLY A 27 -2.44 14.97 -13.14
N PRO A 28 -1.15 14.83 -12.90
CA PRO A 28 -0.17 14.72 -13.96
C PRO A 28 -0.58 13.61 -14.93
N GLN A 29 -0.62 13.92 -16.22
CA GLN A 29 -1.07 13.03 -17.31
C GLN A 29 -0.08 11.89 -17.56
N GLY A 30 0.23 11.08 -16.54
CA GLY A 30 1.14 9.95 -16.66
C GLY A 30 1.44 9.31 -15.30
N PRO A 31 2.10 8.16 -15.29
CA PRO A 31 2.50 7.51 -14.05
C PRO A 31 3.47 8.40 -13.29
N GLN A 32 3.19 8.62 -12.00
CA GLN A 32 4.08 9.38 -11.11
C GLN A 32 5.41 8.65 -10.92
N LYS A 33 6.50 9.38 -11.05
CA LYS A 33 7.85 8.86 -10.89
C LYS A 33 8.24 8.90 -9.41
N LEU A 34 8.36 7.71 -8.83
CA LEU A 34 8.68 7.52 -7.42
C LEU A 34 10.10 6.97 -7.26
N HIS A 35 10.90 7.60 -6.42
CA HIS A 35 12.14 7.02 -5.89
C HIS A 35 11.91 6.49 -4.49
N VAL A 36 12.40 5.27 -4.21
CA VAL A 36 12.43 4.71 -2.85
C VAL A 36 13.82 4.89 -2.27
N ALA A 37 13.98 5.87 -1.39
CA ALA A 37 15.28 6.24 -0.80
C ALA A 37 15.85 5.17 0.14
N GLY A 38 15.00 4.24 0.58
CA GLY A 38 15.39 3.13 1.42
C GLY A 38 14.44 2.95 2.61
N ILE A 39 14.54 1.77 3.21
CA ILE A 39 13.80 1.42 4.43
C ILE A 39 14.84 1.17 5.52
N THR A 40 14.75 1.90 6.62
CA THR A 40 15.58 1.66 7.82
C THR A 40 14.84 0.76 8.81
N ASN A 41 15.58 0.18 9.76
CA ASN A 41 15.03 -0.76 10.73
C ASN A 41 15.48 -0.38 12.14
N ASP A 42 14.55 0.02 12.98
CA ASP A 42 14.79 0.35 14.39
C ASP A 42 14.51 -0.84 15.32
N THR A 43 14.20 -2.02 14.75
CA THR A 43 13.88 -3.22 15.53
C THR A 43 15.08 -4.17 15.67
N LEU A 44 14.97 -5.10 16.60
CA LEU A 44 16.00 -6.15 16.80
C LEU A 44 15.90 -7.29 15.77
N ASN A 45 14.85 -7.33 14.94
CA ASN A 45 14.70 -8.37 13.92
C ASN A 45 15.38 -7.94 12.62
N PRO A 46 16.53 -8.53 12.22
CA PRO A 46 17.27 -8.11 11.03
C PRO A 46 16.56 -8.47 9.71
N TRP A 47 15.63 -9.41 9.73
CA TRP A 47 14.96 -9.90 8.52
C TRP A 47 13.80 -9.02 8.07
N VAL A 48 13.21 -8.23 8.99
CA VAL A 48 12.01 -7.45 8.70
C VAL A 48 12.27 -6.34 7.67
N GLN A 49 13.44 -5.71 7.70
CA GLN A 49 13.82 -4.68 6.73
C GLN A 49 13.80 -5.22 5.29
N ALA A 50 14.44 -6.36 5.07
CA ALA A 50 14.49 -6.99 3.76
C ALA A 50 13.09 -7.43 3.29
N ALA A 51 12.27 -7.97 4.21
CA ALA A 51 10.90 -8.36 3.92
C ALA A 51 10.05 -7.16 3.48
N VAL A 52 10.10 -6.05 4.23
CA VAL A 52 9.35 -4.81 3.93
C VAL A 52 9.83 -4.18 2.63
N SER A 53 11.13 -4.00 2.44
CA SER A 53 11.70 -3.41 1.21
C SER A 53 11.32 -4.20 -0.03
N SER A 54 11.40 -5.53 0.06
CA SER A 54 11.03 -6.45 -1.02
C SER A 54 9.52 -6.40 -1.32
N ALA A 55 8.69 -6.34 -0.28
CA ALA A 55 7.23 -6.28 -0.42
C ALA A 55 6.79 -4.96 -1.08
N ILE A 56 7.32 -3.82 -0.63
CA ILE A 56 7.05 -2.50 -1.21
C ILE A 56 7.47 -2.46 -2.68
N GLY A 57 8.69 -2.90 -2.99
CA GLY A 57 9.19 -2.91 -4.36
C GLY A 57 8.35 -3.79 -5.30
N ARG A 58 7.87 -4.94 -4.84
CA ARG A 58 6.94 -5.79 -5.61
C ARG A 58 5.59 -5.11 -5.81
N GLN A 59 5.00 -4.59 -4.73
CA GLN A 59 3.66 -4.01 -4.79
C GLN A 59 3.59 -2.78 -5.70
N ILE A 60 4.63 -1.92 -5.69
CA ILE A 60 4.71 -0.76 -6.59
C ILE A 60 4.84 -1.20 -8.04
N ARG A 61 5.66 -2.22 -8.36
CA ARG A 61 5.82 -2.72 -9.73
C ARG A 61 4.54 -3.27 -10.38
N PHE A 62 3.59 -3.74 -9.57
CA PHE A 62 2.28 -4.16 -10.06
C PHE A 62 1.29 -3.00 -10.25
N ASN A 63 1.64 -1.80 -9.80
CA ASN A 63 0.78 -0.62 -9.94
C ASN A 63 1.13 0.15 -11.22
N THR A 64 0.14 0.43 -12.06
CA THR A 64 0.34 1.14 -13.33
C THR A 64 0.41 2.66 -13.19
N ARG A 65 -0.03 3.21 -12.06
CA ARG A 65 -0.03 4.66 -11.78
C ARG A 65 1.30 5.16 -11.23
N ILE A 66 2.15 4.26 -10.71
CA ILE A 66 3.42 4.58 -10.07
C ILE A 66 4.55 3.93 -10.86
N ARG A 67 5.56 4.70 -11.25
CA ARG A 67 6.77 4.22 -11.91
C ARG A 67 7.97 4.39 -10.99
N LEU A 68 8.64 3.29 -10.64
CA LEU A 68 9.93 3.37 -9.95
C LEU A 68 10.99 3.96 -10.87
N THR A 69 11.79 4.86 -10.32
CA THR A 69 12.88 5.53 -11.04
C THR A 69 14.04 5.86 -10.11
N ASP A 70 15.17 6.25 -10.68
CA ASP A 70 16.30 6.78 -9.92
C ASP A 70 15.96 8.16 -9.36
N GLU A 71 16.60 8.52 -8.23
CA GLU A 71 16.33 9.76 -7.50
C GLU A 71 16.37 11.02 -8.39
N PRO A 72 17.36 11.21 -9.31
CA PRO A 72 17.42 12.42 -10.14
C PRO A 72 16.21 12.62 -11.06
N LEU A 73 15.49 11.56 -11.39
CA LEU A 73 14.34 11.57 -12.31
C LEU A 73 13.00 11.48 -11.60
N ALA A 74 13.01 11.38 -10.27
CA ALA A 74 11.80 11.22 -9.48
C ALA A 74 11.04 12.53 -9.30
N ASP A 75 9.73 12.46 -9.23
CA ASP A 75 8.85 13.56 -8.86
C ASP A 75 8.67 13.60 -7.33
N VAL A 76 8.65 12.43 -6.73
CA VAL A 76 8.49 12.21 -5.29
C VAL A 76 9.47 11.16 -4.75
N ILE A 77 9.85 11.30 -3.49
CA ILE A 77 10.76 10.42 -2.78
C ILE A 77 10.04 9.80 -1.60
N LEU A 78 10.05 8.47 -1.52
CA LEU A 78 9.53 7.68 -0.42
C LEU A 78 10.67 7.22 0.48
N ALA A 79 10.64 7.60 1.73
CA ALA A 79 11.46 7.04 2.79
C ALA A 79 10.60 6.23 3.76
N GLY A 80 11.15 5.18 4.34
CA GLY A 80 10.45 4.34 5.31
C GLY A 80 11.33 3.96 6.49
N ARG A 81 10.67 3.65 7.62
CA ARG A 81 11.33 3.17 8.83
C ARG A 81 10.46 2.13 9.50
N VAL A 82 10.98 0.94 9.73
CA VAL A 82 10.31 -0.06 10.56
C VAL A 82 10.49 0.33 12.02
N LEU A 83 9.39 0.74 12.67
CA LEU A 83 9.38 1.19 14.06
C LEU A 83 9.27 0.04 15.04
N SER A 84 8.50 -1.00 14.68
CA SER A 84 8.20 -2.11 15.60
C SER A 84 8.02 -3.41 14.83
N TYR A 85 8.52 -4.49 15.42
CA TYR A 85 8.26 -5.86 15.07
C TYR A 85 7.80 -6.60 16.33
N GLN A 86 6.62 -7.19 16.29
CA GLN A 86 6.05 -7.96 17.41
C GLN A 86 5.67 -9.36 16.91
N ASN A 87 5.91 -10.36 17.75
CA ASN A 87 5.55 -11.75 17.50
C ASN A 87 4.91 -12.32 18.76
N ASP A 88 3.60 -12.20 18.88
CA ASP A 88 2.85 -12.47 20.10
C ASP A 88 1.99 -13.72 19.95
N PRO A 89 1.97 -14.62 20.96
CA PRO A 89 1.01 -15.71 21.00
C PRO A 89 -0.40 -15.17 21.26
N ILE A 90 -1.37 -15.67 20.48
CA ILE A 90 -2.79 -15.27 20.61
C ILE A 90 -3.70 -16.43 21.04
N THR A 91 -3.20 -17.67 20.94
CA THR A 91 -3.92 -18.86 21.39
C THR A 91 -2.94 -19.80 22.04
N PHE A 92 -3.33 -20.34 23.20
CA PHE A 92 -2.53 -21.27 23.99
C PHE A 92 -3.15 -22.66 24.00
N SER A 93 -2.32 -23.68 24.25
CA SER A 93 -2.76 -25.02 24.58
C SER A 93 -3.17 -25.10 26.07
N LEU A 94 -3.69 -26.27 26.47
CA LEU A 94 -3.99 -26.56 27.88
C LEU A 94 -2.72 -26.53 28.77
N GLN A 95 -1.52 -26.61 28.17
CA GLN A 95 -0.23 -26.56 28.88
C GLN A 95 0.44 -25.17 28.70
N ASP A 96 -0.33 -24.09 28.43
CA ASP A 96 0.15 -22.72 28.21
C ASP A 96 1.21 -22.57 27.11
N ILE A 97 1.22 -23.48 26.13
CA ILE A 97 2.09 -23.38 24.96
C ILE A 97 1.35 -22.60 23.85
N GLY A 98 1.94 -21.54 23.37
CA GLY A 98 1.38 -20.76 22.26
C GLY A 98 1.20 -21.66 21.01
N ARG A 99 -0.01 -21.71 20.49
CA ARG A 99 -0.35 -22.50 19.29
C ARG A 99 -0.53 -21.64 18.05
N ARG A 100 -0.98 -20.42 18.23
CA ARG A 100 -1.15 -19.44 17.14
C ARG A 100 -0.51 -18.14 17.54
N TYR A 101 0.27 -17.59 16.63
CA TYR A 101 1.00 -16.35 16.83
C TYR A 101 0.55 -15.31 15.80
N ARG A 102 0.66 -14.05 16.20
CA ARG A 102 0.48 -12.89 15.35
C ARG A 102 1.81 -12.17 15.20
N VAL A 103 2.23 -12.01 13.96
CA VAL A 103 3.31 -11.09 13.59
C VAL A 103 2.70 -9.75 13.23
N ARG A 104 3.20 -8.67 13.84
CA ARG A 104 2.83 -7.29 13.56
C ARG A 104 4.06 -6.50 13.22
N VAL A 105 4.01 -5.76 12.10
CA VAL A 105 5.06 -4.85 11.64
C VAL A 105 4.48 -3.45 11.56
N VAL A 106 5.09 -2.48 12.26
CA VAL A 106 4.71 -1.07 12.17
C VAL A 106 5.77 -0.34 11.35
N LEU A 107 5.33 0.31 10.28
CA LEU A 107 6.15 1.02 9.32
C LEU A 107 5.76 2.50 9.30
N LEU A 108 6.67 3.40 9.61
CA LEU A 108 6.53 4.83 9.33
C LEU A 108 6.97 5.09 7.89
N VAL A 109 6.13 5.76 7.12
CA VAL A 109 6.45 6.21 5.76
C VAL A 109 6.35 7.72 5.64
N ILE A 110 7.26 8.29 4.85
CA ILE A 110 7.30 9.72 4.55
C ILE A 110 7.46 9.87 3.05
N LEU A 111 6.51 10.54 2.41
CA LEU A 111 6.55 10.91 1.01
C LEU A 111 6.86 12.40 0.89
N THR A 112 7.90 12.75 0.16
CA THR A 112 8.31 14.13 -0.06
C THR A 112 8.34 14.47 -1.55
N GLY A 113 7.91 15.68 -1.90
CA GLY A 113 8.11 16.22 -3.24
C GLY A 113 9.59 16.53 -3.47
N ARG A 114 10.20 15.94 -4.50
CA ARG A 114 11.64 16.10 -4.74
C ARG A 114 12.05 17.56 -4.98
N GLY A 115 11.29 18.31 -5.78
CA GLY A 115 11.63 19.69 -6.13
C GLY A 115 11.41 20.70 -5.00
N THR A 116 10.47 20.43 -4.11
CA THR A 116 10.05 21.35 -3.05
C THR A 116 10.54 20.94 -1.66
N GLY A 117 10.90 19.67 -1.47
CA GLY A 117 11.16 19.10 -0.14
C GLY A 117 9.93 19.04 0.77
N ALA A 118 8.75 19.42 0.26
CA ALA A 118 7.52 19.41 1.04
C ALA A 118 7.07 17.97 1.35
N VAL A 119 6.73 17.72 2.60
CA VAL A 119 6.13 16.44 3.01
C VAL A 119 4.70 16.40 2.51
N ARG A 120 4.39 15.42 1.64
CA ARG A 120 3.05 15.16 1.13
C ARG A 120 2.29 14.17 2.00
N LEU A 121 2.97 13.11 2.45
CA LEU A 121 2.41 12.08 3.31
C LEU A 121 3.38 11.75 4.43
N LYS A 122 2.88 11.64 5.66
CA LYS A 122 3.59 11.06 6.79
C LYS A 122 2.60 10.18 7.56
N GLN A 123 2.78 8.87 7.50
CA GLN A 123 1.81 7.92 8.03
C GLN A 123 2.49 6.71 8.65
N GLU A 124 1.92 6.20 9.73
CA GLU A 124 2.23 4.88 10.27
C GLU A 124 1.27 3.86 9.68
N ILE A 125 1.83 2.75 9.22
CA ILE A 125 1.11 1.64 8.59
C ILE A 125 1.42 0.38 9.39
N THR A 126 0.39 -0.38 9.72
CA THR A 126 0.54 -1.65 10.43
C THR A 126 0.16 -2.81 9.51
N GLY A 127 1.10 -3.71 9.29
CA GLY A 127 0.83 -4.97 8.61
C GLY A 127 0.80 -6.13 9.59
N GLU A 128 -0.14 -7.04 9.40
CA GLU A 128 -0.32 -8.20 10.29
C GLU A 128 -0.40 -9.52 9.51
N ALA A 129 0.09 -10.58 10.14
CA ALA A 129 -0.11 -11.94 9.67
C ALA A 129 -0.10 -12.93 10.83
N PHE A 130 -0.66 -14.10 10.59
CA PHE A 130 -0.77 -15.13 11.60
C PHE A 130 -0.06 -16.40 11.14
N TYR A 131 0.49 -17.15 12.10
CA TYR A 131 1.00 -18.49 11.86
C TYR A 131 0.69 -19.42 13.04
N ASN A 132 0.70 -20.71 12.78
CA ASN A 132 0.54 -21.73 13.80
C ASN A 132 1.90 -22.36 14.06
N THR A 133 2.16 -22.65 15.33
CA THR A 133 3.30 -23.49 15.71
C THR A 133 2.90 -24.96 15.60
N GLY A 134 3.83 -25.78 15.19
CA GLY A 134 3.65 -27.23 15.08
C GLY A 134 4.89 -27.87 14.52
N GLY A 135 5.03 -29.18 14.72
CA GLY A 135 6.19 -29.90 14.24
C GLY A 135 7.47 -29.56 15.02
N THR A 136 8.54 -29.32 14.28
CA THR A 136 9.88 -29.04 14.84
C THR A 136 10.09 -27.55 15.09
N ALA A 137 11.17 -27.20 15.81
CA ALA A 137 11.61 -25.82 15.97
C ALA A 137 11.98 -25.16 14.61
N ALA A 138 12.44 -25.95 13.65
CA ALA A 138 12.74 -25.48 12.29
C ALA A 138 11.45 -25.10 11.55
N ASP A 139 10.40 -25.92 11.66
CA ASP A 139 9.10 -25.64 11.04
C ASP A 139 8.47 -24.36 11.61
N THR A 140 8.58 -24.16 12.92
CA THR A 140 8.09 -22.95 13.60
C THR A 140 8.83 -21.70 13.13
N ARG A 141 10.16 -21.75 12.97
CA ARG A 141 10.93 -20.61 12.42
C ARG A 141 10.57 -20.31 10.97
N ALA A 142 10.39 -21.34 10.14
CA ALA A 142 9.98 -21.15 8.76
C ALA A 142 8.59 -20.50 8.68
N ALA A 143 7.64 -20.93 9.51
CA ALA A 143 6.30 -20.36 9.60
C ALA A 143 6.34 -18.90 10.08
N GLU A 144 7.20 -18.55 11.04
CA GLU A 144 7.41 -17.16 11.48
C GLU A 144 7.97 -16.29 10.36
N GLN A 145 8.99 -16.77 9.64
CA GLN A 145 9.58 -16.03 8.51
C GLN A 145 8.56 -15.78 7.41
N GLU A 146 7.76 -16.78 7.08
CA GLU A 146 6.68 -16.65 6.11
C GLU A 146 5.61 -15.67 6.59
N ALA A 147 5.22 -15.71 7.86
CA ALA A 147 4.29 -14.75 8.46
C ALA A 147 4.86 -13.33 8.44
N THR A 148 6.15 -13.16 8.68
CA THR A 148 6.83 -11.87 8.57
C THR A 148 6.73 -11.30 7.15
N GLN A 149 6.92 -12.15 6.13
CA GLN A 149 6.76 -11.75 4.72
C GLN A 149 5.31 -11.36 4.42
N ARG A 150 4.31 -12.10 4.93
CA ARG A 150 2.89 -11.78 4.75
C ARG A 150 2.51 -10.48 5.45
N ALA A 151 3.00 -10.22 6.66
CA ALA A 151 2.80 -8.95 7.38
C ALA A 151 3.41 -7.78 6.61
N ALA A 152 4.63 -7.94 6.07
CA ALA A 152 5.27 -6.95 5.22
C ALA A 152 4.48 -6.69 3.92
N GLN A 153 3.91 -7.73 3.31
CA GLN A 153 3.04 -7.60 2.13
C GLN A 153 1.74 -6.87 2.46
N ASP A 154 1.18 -7.11 3.63
CA ASP A 154 -0.01 -6.41 4.10
C ASP A 154 0.25 -4.91 4.27
N ALA A 155 1.34 -4.53 4.96
CA ALA A 155 1.78 -3.14 5.07
C ALA A 155 2.04 -2.51 3.69
N ALA A 156 2.68 -3.22 2.77
CA ALA A 156 2.97 -2.72 1.43
C ALA A 156 1.71 -2.48 0.59
N ARG A 157 0.66 -3.31 0.71
CA ARG A 157 -0.63 -3.07 0.05
C ARG A 157 -1.29 -1.79 0.55
N GLN A 158 -1.32 -1.58 1.88
CA GLN A 158 -1.87 -0.37 2.49
C GLN A 158 -1.08 0.87 2.04
N LEU A 159 0.26 0.78 2.04
CA LEU A 159 1.11 1.87 1.55
C LEU A 159 0.78 2.26 0.11
N VAL A 160 0.70 1.28 -0.80
CA VAL A 160 0.44 1.59 -2.22
C VAL A 160 -0.96 2.17 -2.41
N ALA A 161 -1.96 1.74 -1.64
CA ALA A 161 -3.28 2.36 -1.66
C ALA A 161 -3.21 3.85 -1.29
N LEU A 162 -2.52 4.20 -0.20
CA LEU A 162 -2.30 5.60 0.22
C LEU A 162 -1.51 6.40 -0.83
N LEU A 163 -0.46 5.82 -1.42
CA LEU A 163 0.32 6.49 -2.46
C LEU A 163 -0.52 6.82 -3.70
N VAL A 164 -1.46 5.95 -4.07
CA VAL A 164 -2.35 6.17 -5.23
C VAL A 164 -3.36 7.30 -4.97
N GLU A 165 -3.73 7.54 -3.71
CA GLU A 165 -4.61 8.64 -3.32
C GLU A 165 -3.87 9.99 -3.31
N GLU A 166 -2.58 9.98 -2.98
CA GLU A 166 -1.74 11.19 -2.82
C GLU A 166 -1.04 11.62 -4.12
N LEU A 167 -0.96 10.73 -5.11
CA LEU A 167 -0.26 10.94 -6.38
C LEU A 167 -1.22 11.17 -7.54
#